data_cc2c219e944cc6b703ebe9439d93ff32
#
_entry.id   cc2c219e944cc6b703ebe9439d93ff32
#
_cell.length_a   1.000
_cell.length_b   1.000
_cell.length_c   1.000
_cell.angle_alpha   90.00
_cell.angle_beta   90.00
_cell.angle_gamma   90.00
#
_symmetry.space_group_name_H-M   'P 1'
#
loop_
_entity.id
_entity.type
_entity.pdbx_description
1 polymer ?
#
loop_
_entity_poly.entity_id
_entity_poly.type
_entity_poly.pdbx_seq_one_letter_code
_entity_poly.pdbx_strand_id
1 'polypeptide(L)'
;GMRGGYHATALAGSDMTFSLSAGILTALGKETEFKYHFEEPVAPETIKNLSTIPEFVRAYNPIQLPEAEFIRFGASQRTLSQFVEAGWSMIADFPL
;
A
#
# COMPACT_ATOMS: atom_id res chain seq x y z
N GLY A 1 -2.81 -3.79 -0.79
CA GLY A 1 -3.17 -3.58 -2.20
C GLY A 1 -2.16 -2.72 -2.92
N MET A 2 -1.91 -3.07 -4.16
CA MET A 2 -0.96 -2.32 -5.01
C MET A 2 -1.66 -1.15 -5.69
N ARG A 3 -0.91 -0.07 -5.94
CA ARG A 3 -1.39 1.15 -6.59
C ARG A 3 -0.80 1.36 -7.99
N GLY A 4 0.16 0.55 -8.39
CA GLY A 4 0.78 0.62 -9.70
C GLY A 4 1.60 -0.62 -9.99
N GLY A 5 1.91 -0.86 -11.27
CA GLY A 5 2.73 -1.99 -11.70
C GLY A 5 4.12 -2.01 -11.08
N TYR A 6 4.67 -0.85 -10.76
CA TYR A 6 5.96 -0.73 -10.09
C TYR A 6 6.02 -1.39 -8.71
N HIS A 7 4.90 -1.49 -8.01
CA HIS A 7 4.83 -2.25 -6.76
C HIS A 7 5.05 -3.75 -7.01
N ALA A 8 4.47 -4.28 -8.07
CA ALA A 8 4.63 -5.68 -8.43
C ALA A 8 6.09 -5.99 -8.81
N THR A 9 6.71 -5.15 -9.63
CA THR A 9 8.11 -5.36 -10.04
C THR A 9 9.09 -5.16 -8.88
N ALA A 10 8.82 -4.21 -7.99
CA ALA A 10 9.66 -3.97 -6.82
C ALA A 10 9.66 -5.12 -5.82
N LEU A 11 8.56 -5.88 -5.74
CA LEU A 11 8.38 -6.95 -4.77
C LEU A 11 8.40 -8.36 -5.40
N ALA A 12 8.44 -8.46 -6.73
CA ALA A 12 8.52 -9.73 -7.42
C ALA A 12 9.79 -10.48 -7.04
N GLY A 13 9.66 -11.77 -6.79
CA GLY A 13 10.74 -12.62 -6.27
C GLY A 13 10.69 -12.80 -4.75
N SER A 14 9.87 -12.02 -4.04
CA SER A 14 9.61 -12.22 -2.61
C SER A 14 8.63 -13.37 -2.35
N ASP A 15 8.69 -13.91 -1.14
CA ASP A 15 7.71 -14.92 -0.66
C ASP A 15 6.46 -14.23 -0.09
N MET A 16 5.81 -13.41 -0.92
CA MET A 16 4.61 -12.67 -0.56
C MET A 16 3.49 -12.89 -1.56
N THR A 17 2.25 -12.88 -1.07
CA THR A 17 1.06 -12.88 -1.91
C THR A 17 0.64 -11.45 -2.23
N PHE A 18 0.41 -11.15 -3.50
CA PHE A 18 0.03 -9.82 -3.97
C PHE A 18 -1.47 -9.74 -4.26
N SER A 19 -2.08 -8.67 -3.80
CA SER A 19 -3.45 -8.30 -4.16
C SER A 19 -3.40 -7.21 -5.24
N LEU A 20 -3.90 -7.54 -6.42
CA LEU A 20 -3.86 -6.68 -7.60
C LEU A 20 -5.29 -6.38 -8.07
N SER A 21 -5.55 -5.11 -8.39
CA SER A 21 -6.79 -4.74 -9.08
C SER A 21 -6.78 -5.17 -10.55
N ALA A 22 -7.97 -5.29 -11.15
CA ALA A 22 -8.07 -5.62 -12.57
C ALA A 22 -7.32 -4.64 -13.47
N GLY A 23 -7.35 -3.35 -13.14
CA GLY A 23 -6.62 -2.33 -13.90
C GLY A 23 -5.10 -2.52 -13.84
N ILE A 24 -4.56 -2.88 -12.70
CA ILE A 24 -3.12 -3.16 -12.54
C ILE A 24 -2.74 -4.43 -13.29
N LEU A 25 -3.54 -5.48 -13.22
CA LEU A 25 -3.32 -6.71 -13.99
C LEU A 25 -3.30 -6.45 -15.49
N THR A 26 -4.24 -5.65 -15.98
CA THR A 26 -4.29 -5.26 -17.40
C THR A 26 -3.04 -4.46 -17.80
N ALA A 27 -2.60 -3.52 -16.96
CA ALA A 27 -1.40 -2.74 -17.21
C ALA A 27 -0.14 -3.62 -17.24
N LEU A 28 -0.01 -4.54 -16.29
CA LEU A 28 1.12 -5.48 -16.25
C LEU A 28 1.12 -6.42 -17.45
N GLY A 29 -0.05 -6.85 -17.94
CA GLY A 29 -0.17 -7.70 -19.12
C GLY A 29 0.30 -7.04 -20.42
N LYS A 30 0.45 -5.73 -20.43
CA LYS A 30 1.00 -4.96 -21.58
C LYS A 30 2.51 -4.76 -21.49
N GLU A 31 3.12 -5.03 -20.36
CA GLU A 31 4.57 -4.92 -20.19
C GLU A 31 5.25 -6.06 -20.97
N THR A 32 6.29 -5.70 -21.72
CA THR A 32 7.08 -6.64 -22.51
C THR A 32 8.40 -7.02 -21.83
N GLU A 33 8.84 -6.22 -20.91
CA GLU A 33 10.06 -6.44 -20.13
C GLU A 33 9.78 -6.29 -18.65
N PHE A 34 10.12 -7.33 -17.87
CA PHE A 34 10.01 -7.32 -16.43
C PHE A 34 11.39 -7.33 -15.80
N LYS A 35 11.66 -6.34 -14.93
CA LYS A 35 12.84 -6.33 -14.09
C LYS A 35 12.41 -6.63 -12.65
N TYR A 36 13.14 -7.52 -12.02
CA TYR A 36 12.93 -7.86 -10.61
C TYR A 36 13.87 -7.01 -9.75
N HIS A 37 13.30 -6.22 -8.84
CA HIS A 37 14.05 -5.29 -8.00
C HIS A 37 14.01 -5.64 -6.52
N PHE A 38 13.47 -6.80 -6.17
CA PHE A 38 13.26 -7.17 -4.77
C PHE A 38 14.55 -7.16 -3.95
N GLU A 39 15.66 -7.59 -4.53
CA GLU A 39 16.96 -7.61 -3.87
C GLU A 39 17.70 -6.27 -3.93
N GLU A 40 17.20 -5.31 -4.66
CA GLU A 40 17.80 -3.99 -4.74
C GLU A 40 17.43 -3.17 -3.49
N PRO A 41 18.41 -2.67 -2.72
CA PRO A 41 18.12 -1.82 -1.58
C PRO A 41 17.54 -0.49 -2.04
N VAL A 42 16.62 0.06 -1.25
CA VAL A 42 16.15 1.42 -1.47
C VAL A 42 17.30 2.40 -1.23
N ALA A 43 17.52 3.33 -2.15
CA ALA A 43 18.60 4.31 -2.05
C ALA A 43 18.49 5.09 -0.71
N PRO A 44 19.59 5.25 0.04
CA PRO A 44 19.58 6.00 1.31
C PRO A 44 19.04 7.42 1.17
N GLU A 45 19.27 8.08 0.04
CA GLU A 45 18.75 9.41 -0.24
C GLU A 45 17.21 9.43 -0.30
N THR A 46 16.60 8.39 -0.85
CA THR A 46 15.14 8.24 -0.88
C THR A 46 14.59 8.12 0.53
N ILE A 47 15.18 7.29 1.38
CA ILE A 47 14.79 7.14 2.79
C ILE A 47 14.93 8.47 3.53
N LYS A 48 16.05 9.18 3.32
CA LYS A 48 16.29 10.49 3.92
C LYS A 48 15.22 11.50 3.54
N ASN A 49 14.87 11.58 2.27
CA ASN A 49 13.85 12.50 1.76
C ASN A 49 12.47 12.15 2.33
N LEU A 50 12.09 10.88 2.36
CA LEU A 50 10.83 10.44 2.94
C LEU A 50 10.77 10.66 4.46
N SER A 51 11.89 10.62 5.15
CA SER A 51 11.98 10.85 6.59
C SER A 51 11.70 12.29 7.02
N THR A 52 11.53 13.20 6.08
CA THR A 52 10.99 14.55 6.35
C THR A 52 9.47 14.53 6.57
N ILE A 53 8.80 13.43 6.26
CA ILE A 53 7.36 13.24 6.43
C ILE A 53 7.11 12.49 7.74
N PRO A 54 6.49 13.11 8.77
CA PRO A 54 6.30 12.48 10.08
C PRO A 54 5.52 11.15 10.02
N GLU A 55 4.49 11.06 9.20
CA GLU A 55 3.70 9.83 9.04
C GLU A 55 4.53 8.69 8.41
N PHE A 56 5.44 9.00 7.49
CA PHE A 56 6.37 8.02 6.96
C PHE A 56 7.28 7.46 8.06
N VAL A 57 7.87 8.32 8.89
CA VAL A 57 8.76 7.92 9.98
C VAL A 57 8.04 6.99 10.95
N ARG A 58 6.79 7.32 11.31
CA ARG A 58 5.97 6.48 12.21
C ARG A 58 5.70 5.10 11.62
N ALA A 59 5.40 5.02 10.33
CA ALA A 59 5.11 3.75 9.65
C ALA A 59 6.38 2.93 9.37
N TYR A 60 7.48 3.60 9.06
CA TYR A 60 8.74 2.95 8.70
C TYR A 60 9.47 2.35 9.90
N ASN A 61 9.41 3.01 11.05
CA ASN A 61 10.06 2.54 12.26
C ASN A 61 9.13 1.58 13.02
N PRO A 62 9.51 0.30 13.21
CA PRO A 62 8.64 -0.71 13.83
C PRO A 62 8.16 -0.37 15.25
N ILE A 63 8.85 0.55 15.95
CA ILE A 63 8.57 0.88 17.34
C ILE A 63 7.71 2.13 17.47
N GLN A 64 7.65 2.99 16.45
CA GLN A 64 7.02 4.30 16.55
C GLN A 64 5.52 4.32 16.30
N LEU A 65 4.92 3.24 15.85
CA LEU A 65 3.49 3.13 15.67
C LEU A 65 2.94 1.91 16.43
N PRO A 66 2.66 2.03 17.73
CA PRO A 66 2.07 0.96 18.51
C PRO A 66 0.62 0.67 18.05
N GLU A 67 0.16 -0.54 18.26
CA GLU A 67 -1.20 -0.97 17.84
C GLU A 67 -2.31 -0.06 18.32
N ALA A 68 -2.22 0.44 19.55
CA ALA A 68 -3.21 1.36 20.11
C ALA A 68 -3.36 2.66 19.32
N GLU A 69 -2.36 3.02 18.51
CA GLU A 69 -2.37 4.24 17.70
C GLU A 69 -2.72 4.00 16.22
N PHE A 70 -2.93 2.77 15.78
CA PHE A 70 -3.29 2.47 14.39
C PHE A 70 -4.54 3.22 13.95
N ILE A 71 -5.54 3.34 14.81
CA ILE A 71 -6.78 4.08 14.53
C ILE A 71 -6.54 5.57 14.25
N ARG A 72 -5.45 6.12 14.76
CA ARG A 72 -5.06 7.53 14.59
C ARG A 72 -4.07 7.76 13.47
N PHE A 73 -3.62 6.70 12.81
CA PHE A 73 -2.73 6.79 11.67
C PHE A 73 -3.53 7.19 10.43
N GLY A 74 -3.15 8.26 9.75
CA GLY A 74 -3.94 8.87 8.69
C GLY A 74 -4.33 7.91 7.55
N ALA A 75 -3.42 7.06 7.10
CA ALA A 75 -3.71 6.07 6.07
C ALA A 75 -4.73 5.02 6.53
N SER A 76 -4.66 4.57 7.78
CA SER A 76 -5.62 3.64 8.36
C SER A 76 -7.00 4.26 8.51
N GLN A 77 -7.07 5.50 9.00
CA GLN A 77 -8.32 6.25 9.11
C GLN A 77 -8.99 6.43 7.75
N ARG A 78 -8.22 6.84 6.76
CA ARG A 78 -8.74 7.05 5.39
C ARG A 78 -9.31 5.76 4.81
N THR A 79 -8.58 4.66 4.94
CA THR A 79 -9.02 3.36 4.43
C THR A 79 -10.29 2.88 5.15
N LEU A 80 -10.33 3.00 6.47
CA LEU A 80 -11.51 2.64 7.25
C LEU A 80 -12.73 3.48 6.84
N SER A 81 -12.57 4.80 6.69
CA SER A 81 -13.64 5.68 6.23
C SER A 81 -14.16 5.27 4.85
N GLN A 82 -13.28 4.92 3.92
CA GLN A 82 -13.69 4.44 2.61
C GLN A 82 -14.52 3.15 2.69
N PHE A 83 -14.15 2.21 3.55
CA PHE A 83 -14.94 0.99 3.76
C PHE A 83 -16.30 1.27 4.40
N VAL A 84 -16.36 2.20 5.34
CA VAL A 84 -17.63 2.59 5.98
C VAL A 84 -18.53 3.33 4.99
N GLU A 85 -18.01 4.34 4.32
CA GLU A 85 -18.81 5.21 3.43
C GLU A 85 -19.23 4.52 2.14
N ALA A 86 -18.30 3.84 1.48
CA ALA A 86 -18.57 3.22 0.18
C ALA A 86 -18.99 1.74 0.25
N GLY A 87 -18.73 1.08 1.36
CA GLY A 87 -19.06 -0.34 1.55
C GLY A 87 -20.21 -0.54 2.54
N TRP A 88 -19.95 -0.32 3.80
CA TRP A 88 -20.89 -0.63 4.87
C TRP A 88 -22.21 0.16 4.76
N SER A 89 -22.15 1.45 4.45
CA SER A 89 -23.34 2.27 4.31
C SER A 89 -24.25 1.78 3.18
N MET A 90 -23.66 1.33 2.07
CA MET A 90 -24.45 0.75 0.97
C MET A 90 -25.17 -0.55 1.39
N ILE A 91 -24.52 -1.37 2.18
CA ILE A 91 -25.11 -2.62 2.68
C ILE A 91 -26.20 -2.32 3.71
N ALA A 92 -25.94 -1.39 4.64
CA ALA A 92 -26.88 -1.01 5.68
C ALA A 92 -28.17 -0.41 5.11
N ASP A 93 -28.08 0.34 4.02
CA ASP A 93 -29.21 0.97 3.34
C ASP A 93 -29.83 0.09 2.26
N PHE A 94 -29.32 -1.13 2.06
CA PHE A 94 -29.86 -2.03 1.04
C PHE A 94 -31.27 -2.49 1.41
N PRO A 95 -32.27 -2.30 0.52
CA PRO A 95 -33.63 -2.73 0.78
C PRO A 95 -33.71 -4.26 0.80
N LEU A 96 -34.19 -4.80 1.89
CA LEU A 96 -34.44 -6.23 2.05
C LEU A 96 -35.84 -6.58 1.54
#